data_8438ad44e5ba4c5963722351ca1a4591
#
_entry.id   8438ad44e5ba4c5963722351ca1a4591
#
_cell.length_a   1.000
_cell.length_b   1.000
_cell.length_c   1.000
_cell.angle_alpha   90.00
_cell.angle_beta   90.00
_cell.angle_gamma   90.00
#
_symmetry.space_group_name_H-M   'P 1'
#
loop_
_entity.id
_entity.type
_entity.pdbx_description
1 polymer ?
#
loop_
_entity_poly.entity_id
_entity_poly.type
_entity_poly.pdbx_seq_one_letter_code
_entity_poly.pdbx_strand_id
1 'polypeptide(L)'
;MSKIFIGIDPDLDKSGYCSMNGKEVVELTTLEFFQMIEKIKTLADFADNNNLSIQVIIEAGWLNATKSYHAAINKSVAARIGANVGENHATGKLLEQAMLFYGIPYKLVKPTTAKWNADFFKQVTKLTRRTNQEERDALKLVWGL
;
A
#
# COMPACT_ATOMS: atom_id res chain seq x y z
N MET A 1 5.81 23.66 0.47
CA MET A 1 6.86 22.62 0.30
C MET A 1 6.21 21.31 -0.11
N SER A 2 6.71 20.68 -1.15
CA SER A 2 6.18 19.41 -1.61
C SER A 2 6.59 18.27 -0.67
N LYS A 3 5.69 17.33 -0.50
CA LYS A 3 5.92 16.12 0.28
C LYS A 3 5.64 14.90 -0.59
N ILE A 4 6.52 13.93 -0.53
CA ILE A 4 6.34 12.67 -1.24
C ILE A 4 5.61 11.70 -0.30
N PHE A 5 4.50 11.14 -0.80
CA PHE A 5 3.79 10.07 -0.11
C PHE A 5 3.83 8.80 -0.94
N ILE A 6 4.04 7.68 -0.28
CA ILE A 6 3.98 6.36 -0.92
C ILE A 6 2.95 5.53 -0.18
N GLY A 7 1.91 5.09 -0.89
CA GLY A 7 0.89 4.19 -0.36
C GLY A 7 1.18 2.77 -0.79
N ILE A 8 1.09 1.82 0.14
CA ILE A 8 1.35 0.41 -0.14
C ILE A 8 0.25 -0.46 0.46
N ASP A 9 -0.35 -1.28 -0.40
CA ASP A 9 -1.25 -2.35 -0.03
C ASP A 9 -0.47 -3.67 -0.11
N PRO A 10 0.01 -4.21 1.03
CA PRO A 10 0.92 -5.35 1.02
C PRO A 10 0.28 -6.63 0.51
N ASP A 11 1.00 -7.31 -0.36
CA ASP A 11 0.64 -8.63 -0.87
C ASP A 11 1.94 -9.40 -1.14
N LEU A 12 1.97 -10.69 -0.80
CA LEU A 12 3.18 -11.48 -0.95
C LEU A 12 3.63 -11.59 -2.41
N ASP A 13 2.68 -11.68 -3.33
CA ASP A 13 2.96 -11.81 -4.75
C ASP A 13 3.37 -10.46 -5.35
N LYS A 14 2.43 -9.52 -5.40
CA LYS A 14 2.69 -8.15 -5.85
C LYS A 14 1.86 -7.17 -5.02
N SER A 15 2.54 -6.27 -4.34
CA SER A 15 1.89 -5.23 -3.55
C SER A 15 1.39 -4.09 -4.42
N GLY A 16 0.24 -3.52 -4.08
CA GLY A 16 -0.20 -2.26 -4.66
C GLY A 16 0.73 -1.13 -4.22
N TYR A 17 1.08 -0.26 -5.16
CA TYR A 17 2.04 0.81 -4.94
C TYR A 17 1.58 2.09 -5.61
N CYS A 18 1.55 3.18 -4.86
CA CYS A 18 1.26 4.51 -5.40
C CYS A 18 2.23 5.52 -4.80
N SER A 19 2.94 6.26 -5.64
CA SER A 19 3.72 7.40 -5.18
C SER A 19 3.10 8.70 -5.66
N MET A 20 3.07 9.70 -4.78
CA MET A 20 2.55 11.03 -5.06
C MET A 20 3.57 12.09 -4.66
N ASN A 21 3.67 13.13 -5.47
CA ASN A 21 4.42 14.33 -5.13
C ASN A 21 3.42 15.48 -5.00
N GLY A 22 3.14 15.89 -3.77
CA GLY A 22 2.03 16.80 -3.53
C GLY A 22 0.71 16.16 -3.93
N LYS A 23 -0.01 16.80 -4.85
CA LYS A 23 -1.29 16.32 -5.36
C LYS A 23 -1.17 15.50 -6.65
N GLU A 24 0.04 15.33 -7.17
CA GLU A 24 0.28 14.64 -8.43
C GLU A 24 0.62 13.17 -8.19
N VAL A 25 -0.06 12.29 -8.92
CA VAL A 25 0.27 10.86 -8.93
C VAL A 25 1.48 10.67 -9.83
N VAL A 26 2.58 10.21 -9.25
CA VAL A 26 3.84 9.98 -9.97
C VAL A 26 3.86 8.58 -10.57
N GLU A 27 3.53 7.58 -9.76
CA GLU A 27 3.47 6.19 -10.20
C GLU A 27 2.33 5.45 -9.52
N LEU A 28 1.66 4.59 -10.26
CA LEU A 28 0.58 3.74 -9.76
C LEU A 28 0.72 2.36 -10.43
N THR A 29 1.04 1.35 -9.64
CA THR A 29 1.37 0.03 -10.18
C THR A 29 1.29 -1.06 -9.10
N THR A 30 1.60 -2.29 -9.46
CA THR A 30 1.88 -3.36 -8.51
C THR A 30 3.33 -3.78 -8.64
N LEU A 31 3.96 -4.11 -7.52
CA LEU A 31 5.40 -4.41 -7.48
C LEU A 31 5.67 -5.63 -6.61
N GLU A 32 6.62 -6.44 -7.03
CA GLU A 32 7.21 -7.46 -6.17
C GLU A 32 7.98 -6.81 -5.03
N PHE A 33 8.19 -7.54 -3.94
CA PHE A 33 8.71 -6.98 -2.69
C PHE A 33 10.04 -6.24 -2.88
N PHE A 34 11.02 -6.85 -3.50
CA PHE A 34 12.34 -6.21 -3.65
C PHE A 34 12.33 -5.06 -4.63
N GLN A 35 11.52 -5.12 -5.69
CA GLN A 35 11.32 -3.98 -6.59
C GLN A 35 10.73 -2.79 -5.83
N MET A 36 9.78 -3.06 -4.95
CA MET A 36 9.15 -2.05 -4.12
C MET A 36 10.17 -1.39 -3.17
N ILE A 37 10.98 -2.19 -2.49
CA ILE A 37 12.02 -1.69 -1.60
C ILE A 37 13.01 -0.79 -2.35
N GLU A 38 13.45 -1.19 -3.54
CA GLU A 38 14.34 -0.36 -4.37
C GLU A 38 13.70 0.97 -4.74
N LYS A 39 12.43 0.96 -5.15
CA LYS A 39 11.73 2.21 -5.50
C LYS A 39 11.58 3.14 -4.31
N ILE A 40 11.24 2.60 -3.15
CA ILE A 40 11.11 3.40 -1.92
C ILE A 40 12.45 4.03 -1.56
N LYS A 41 13.53 3.26 -1.61
CA LYS A 41 14.87 3.77 -1.32
C LYS A 41 15.29 4.86 -2.31
N THR A 42 15.05 4.65 -3.59
CA THR A 42 15.36 5.64 -4.63
C THR A 42 14.59 6.95 -4.37
N LEU A 43 13.32 6.88 -4.04
CA LEU A 43 12.53 8.08 -3.73
C LEU A 43 12.96 8.73 -2.42
N ALA A 44 13.36 7.95 -1.42
CA ALA A 44 13.88 8.50 -0.17
C ALA A 44 15.17 9.28 -0.41
N ASP A 45 16.09 8.75 -1.22
CA ASP A 45 17.33 9.44 -1.59
C ASP A 45 17.03 10.70 -2.40
N PHE A 46 16.09 10.63 -3.34
CA PHE A 46 15.66 11.79 -4.10
C PHE A 46 15.09 12.88 -3.19
N ALA A 47 14.28 12.50 -2.22
CA ALA A 47 13.70 13.45 -1.26
C ALA A 47 14.80 14.13 -0.44
N ASP A 48 15.76 13.37 0.08
CA ASP A 48 16.87 13.91 0.83
C ASP A 48 17.70 14.90 -0.01
N ASN A 49 17.99 14.53 -1.25
CA ASN A 49 18.82 15.36 -2.15
C ASN A 49 18.10 16.64 -2.59
N ASN A 50 16.79 16.70 -2.49
CA ASN A 50 15.98 17.84 -2.92
C ASN A 50 15.28 18.56 -1.76
N ASN A 51 15.64 18.25 -0.53
CA ASN A 51 15.06 18.82 0.69
C ASN A 51 13.52 18.64 0.73
N LEU A 52 13.05 17.52 0.26
CA LEU A 52 11.62 17.14 0.33
C LEU A 52 11.44 16.18 1.50
N SER A 53 10.25 16.19 2.10
CA SER A 53 9.89 15.18 3.07
C SER A 53 9.26 13.98 2.37
N ILE A 54 9.44 12.79 2.95
CA ILE A 54 8.82 11.56 2.45
C ILE A 54 8.13 10.84 3.59
N GLN A 55 7.00 10.21 3.29
CA GLN A 55 6.34 9.31 4.23
C GLN A 55 5.71 8.14 3.48
N VAL A 56 5.96 6.93 3.97
CA VAL A 56 5.35 5.70 3.46
C VAL A 56 4.12 5.38 4.30
N ILE A 57 3.00 5.13 3.66
CA ILE A 57 1.74 4.74 4.32
C ILE A 57 1.47 3.28 3.96
N ILE A 58 1.45 2.42 4.96
CA ILE A 58 1.30 0.97 4.78
C ILE A 58 -0.07 0.56 5.33
N GLU A 59 -0.87 -0.09 4.49
CA GLU A 59 -2.11 -0.71 4.97
C GLU A 59 -1.75 -1.93 5.81
N ALA A 60 -2.15 -1.90 7.08
CA ALA A 60 -1.74 -2.88 8.08
C ALA A 60 -2.94 -3.72 8.53
N GLY A 61 -3.24 -4.77 7.78
CA GLY A 61 -4.36 -5.67 8.06
C GLY A 61 -4.26 -6.35 9.42
N TRP A 62 -3.06 -6.58 9.92
CA TRP A 62 -2.85 -7.20 11.23
C TRP A 62 -3.27 -6.32 12.41
N LEU A 63 -3.55 -5.04 12.18
CA LEU A 63 -4.05 -4.15 13.22
C LEU A 63 -5.56 -4.33 13.47
N ASN A 64 -6.28 -4.98 12.55
CA ASN A 64 -7.67 -5.28 12.74
C ASN A 64 -7.83 -6.53 13.61
N ALA A 65 -8.58 -6.40 14.70
CA ALA A 65 -8.86 -7.53 15.59
C ALA A 65 -9.86 -8.51 15.00
N THR A 66 -10.71 -8.05 14.07
CA THR A 66 -11.75 -8.87 13.45
C THR A 66 -11.16 -9.75 12.36
N LYS A 67 -11.56 -11.03 12.38
CA LYS A 67 -11.10 -12.00 11.39
C LYS A 67 -12.11 -12.09 10.26
N SER A 68 -11.75 -11.60 9.10
CA SER A 68 -12.64 -11.54 7.93
C SER A 68 -13.01 -12.91 7.36
N TYR A 69 -12.22 -13.95 7.66
CA TYR A 69 -12.44 -15.29 7.12
C TYR A 69 -13.39 -16.16 7.95
N HIS A 70 -14.03 -15.62 8.98
CA HIS A 70 -15.02 -16.35 9.78
C HIS A 70 -16.22 -16.81 8.97
N ALA A 71 -16.55 -16.14 7.90
CA ALA A 71 -17.67 -16.47 7.05
C ALA A 71 -17.37 -17.60 6.05
N ALA A 72 -16.21 -18.23 6.11
CA ALA A 72 -15.85 -19.30 5.18
C ALA A 72 -16.75 -20.52 5.35
N ILE A 73 -17.16 -21.13 4.22
CA ILE A 73 -18.16 -22.19 4.17
C ILE A 73 -17.63 -23.49 4.77
N ASN A 74 -16.33 -23.76 4.65
CA ASN A 74 -15.71 -24.99 5.15
C ASN A 74 -14.26 -24.74 5.61
N LYS A 75 -13.69 -25.74 6.30
CA LYS A 75 -12.36 -25.63 6.90
C LYS A 75 -11.23 -25.44 5.87
N SER A 76 -11.32 -26.08 4.71
CA SER A 76 -10.26 -25.93 3.71
C SER A 76 -10.26 -24.56 3.07
N VAL A 77 -11.42 -23.97 2.85
CA VAL A 77 -11.56 -22.57 2.36
C VAL A 77 -11.08 -21.62 3.44
N ALA A 78 -11.48 -21.81 4.69
CA ALA A 78 -11.03 -20.99 5.82
C ALA A 78 -9.51 -21.05 5.99
N ALA A 79 -8.91 -22.23 5.88
CA ALA A 79 -7.46 -22.40 5.98
C ALA A 79 -6.72 -21.67 4.87
N ARG A 80 -7.21 -21.75 3.64
CA ARG A 80 -6.60 -21.05 2.49
C ARG A 80 -6.69 -19.54 2.63
N ILE A 81 -7.84 -19.02 3.03
CA ILE A 81 -8.03 -17.59 3.27
C ILE A 81 -7.10 -17.13 4.39
N GLY A 82 -7.03 -17.89 5.48
CA GLY A 82 -6.15 -17.59 6.59
C GLY A 82 -4.67 -17.58 6.20
N ALA A 83 -4.24 -18.54 5.35
CA ALA A 83 -2.88 -18.59 4.84
C ALA A 83 -2.56 -17.35 4.00
N ASN A 84 -3.44 -16.96 3.08
CA ASN A 84 -3.26 -15.79 2.24
C ASN A 84 -3.21 -14.50 3.07
N VAL A 85 -4.09 -14.35 4.05
CA VAL A 85 -4.09 -13.21 4.97
C VAL A 85 -2.80 -13.18 5.77
N GLY A 86 -2.34 -14.34 6.27
CA GLY A 86 -1.09 -14.46 7.01
C GLY A 86 0.13 -14.07 6.17
N GLU A 87 0.18 -14.50 4.91
CA GLU A 87 1.26 -14.14 3.99
C GLU A 87 1.30 -12.63 3.74
N ASN A 88 0.16 -12.00 3.53
CA ASN A 88 0.08 -10.57 3.29
C ASN A 88 0.42 -9.78 4.56
N HIS A 89 0.00 -10.25 5.73
CA HIS A 89 0.39 -9.65 7.01
C HIS A 89 1.89 -9.75 7.23
N ALA A 90 2.48 -10.91 6.97
CA ALA A 90 3.92 -11.10 7.09
C ALA A 90 4.69 -10.18 6.15
N THR A 91 4.24 -10.04 4.90
CA THR A 91 4.83 -9.13 3.92
C THR A 91 4.81 -7.69 4.42
N GLY A 92 3.67 -7.23 4.95
CA GLY A 92 3.53 -5.89 5.49
C GLY A 92 4.42 -5.65 6.71
N LYS A 93 4.55 -6.65 7.59
CA LYS A 93 5.43 -6.56 8.76
C LYS A 93 6.90 -6.51 8.36
N LEU A 94 7.30 -7.26 7.34
CA LEU A 94 8.66 -7.19 6.79
C LEU A 94 8.92 -5.83 6.15
N LEU A 95 7.93 -5.28 5.47
CA LEU A 95 8.04 -3.92 4.92
C LEU A 95 8.26 -2.89 6.02
N GLU A 96 7.53 -3.01 7.13
CA GLU A 96 7.75 -2.14 8.29
C GLU A 96 9.18 -2.27 8.83
N GLN A 97 9.68 -3.50 8.97
CA GLN A 97 11.06 -3.72 9.39
C GLN A 97 12.05 -3.07 8.43
N ALA A 98 11.79 -3.13 7.12
CA ALA A 98 12.65 -2.51 6.13
C ALA A 98 12.66 -0.98 6.29
N MET A 99 11.50 -0.37 6.55
CA MET A 99 11.42 1.08 6.79
C MET A 99 12.22 1.48 8.03
N LEU A 100 12.10 0.71 9.11
CA LEU A 100 12.89 0.94 10.32
C LEU A 100 14.38 0.78 10.06
N PHE A 101 14.77 -0.26 9.34
CA PHE A 101 16.17 -0.55 9.04
C PHE A 101 16.83 0.56 8.21
N TYR A 102 16.12 1.08 7.22
CA TYR A 102 16.63 2.14 6.34
C TYR A 102 16.36 3.55 6.86
N GLY A 103 15.68 3.69 7.99
CA GLY A 103 15.34 4.99 8.56
C GLY A 103 14.38 5.81 7.72
N ILE A 104 13.47 5.16 7.02
CA ILE A 104 12.47 5.83 6.17
C ILE A 104 11.19 6.04 6.97
N PRO A 105 10.68 7.29 7.07
CA PRO A 105 9.46 7.57 7.81
C PRO A 105 8.26 6.81 7.26
N TYR A 106 7.51 6.18 8.13
CA TYR A 106 6.32 5.42 7.74
C TYR A 106 5.20 5.55 8.75
N LYS A 107 4.01 5.17 8.32
CA LYS A 107 2.82 5.10 9.16
C LYS A 107 2.01 3.87 8.79
N LEU A 108 1.48 3.17 9.79
CA LEU A 108 0.56 2.04 9.58
C LEU A 108 -0.87 2.55 9.66
N VAL A 109 -1.71 2.09 8.73
CA VAL A 109 -3.13 2.46 8.66
C VAL A 109 -3.97 1.20 8.61
N LYS A 110 -5.02 1.15 9.41
CA LYS A 110 -5.97 0.03 9.38
C LYS A 110 -6.74 0.01 8.05
N PRO A 111 -6.95 -1.18 7.46
CA PRO A 111 -7.81 -1.28 6.27
C PRO A 111 -9.23 -0.82 6.59
N THR A 112 -9.88 -0.23 5.60
CA THR A 112 -11.30 0.12 5.68
C THR A 112 -12.10 -0.81 4.78
N THR A 113 -13.39 -0.97 5.10
CA THR A 113 -14.29 -1.79 4.29
C THR A 113 -14.75 -1.09 3.01
N ALA A 114 -14.66 0.24 2.98
CA ALA A 114 -15.09 1.03 1.83
C ALA A 114 -14.02 0.99 0.73
N LYS A 115 -14.24 0.17 -0.28
CA LYS A 115 -13.34 0.05 -1.44
C LYS A 115 -13.78 0.99 -2.56
N TRP A 116 -12.81 1.58 -3.25
CA TRP A 116 -13.08 2.36 -4.45
C TRP A 116 -13.14 1.42 -5.65
N ASN A 117 -14.30 1.37 -6.33
CA ASN A 117 -14.37 0.69 -7.61
C ASN A 117 -13.77 1.57 -8.71
N ALA A 118 -13.64 1.00 -9.93
CA ALA A 118 -12.98 1.70 -11.04
C ALA A 118 -13.69 3.01 -11.41
N ASP A 119 -15.02 3.04 -11.38
CA ASP A 119 -15.78 4.23 -11.74
C ASP A 119 -15.60 5.35 -10.71
N PHE A 120 -15.70 5.02 -9.43
CA PHE A 120 -15.49 5.98 -8.35
C PHE A 120 -14.06 6.52 -8.38
N PHE A 121 -13.09 5.65 -8.60
CA PHE A 121 -11.68 6.04 -8.74
C PHE A 121 -11.50 7.09 -9.83
N LYS A 122 -12.09 6.86 -11.01
CA LYS A 122 -12.03 7.83 -12.12
C LYS A 122 -12.68 9.15 -11.78
N GLN A 123 -13.82 9.10 -11.10
CA GLN A 123 -14.53 10.32 -10.68
C GLN A 123 -13.69 11.16 -9.72
N VAL A 124 -13.04 10.52 -8.75
CA VAL A 124 -12.27 11.21 -7.72
C VAL A 124 -10.93 11.69 -8.25
N THR A 125 -10.19 10.84 -8.95
CA THR A 125 -8.80 11.14 -9.35
C THR A 125 -8.68 11.77 -10.72
N LYS A 126 -9.70 11.65 -11.56
CA LYS A 126 -9.69 12.05 -12.97
C LYS A 126 -8.68 11.27 -13.84
N LEU A 127 -8.09 10.20 -13.29
CA LEU A 127 -7.21 9.31 -14.04
C LEU A 127 -8.05 8.36 -14.89
N THR A 128 -7.73 8.28 -16.18
CA THR A 128 -8.51 7.49 -17.13
C THR A 128 -7.94 6.11 -17.42
N ARG A 129 -6.74 5.82 -16.93
CA ARG A 129 -6.10 4.53 -17.13
C ARG A 129 -6.85 3.40 -16.43
N ARG A 130 -6.71 2.19 -16.96
CA ARG A 130 -7.23 0.99 -16.32
C ARG A 130 -6.44 0.70 -15.02
N THR A 131 -7.16 0.34 -13.96
CA THR A 131 -6.56 0.02 -12.65
C THR A 131 -7.11 -1.30 -12.13
N ASN A 132 -6.32 -1.98 -11.29
CA ASN A 132 -6.80 -3.09 -10.47
C ASN A 132 -7.10 -2.62 -9.05
N GLN A 133 -7.66 -3.50 -8.22
CA GLN A 133 -8.06 -3.11 -6.86
C GLN A 133 -6.86 -2.79 -5.97
N GLU A 134 -5.77 -3.52 -6.12
CA GLU A 134 -4.54 -3.29 -5.34
C GLU A 134 -3.97 -1.89 -5.60
N GLU A 135 -3.98 -1.47 -6.85
CA GLU A 135 -3.54 -0.11 -7.22
C GLU A 135 -4.45 0.95 -6.60
N ARG A 136 -5.76 0.75 -6.70
CA ARG A 136 -6.73 1.71 -6.13
C ARG A 136 -6.63 1.77 -4.62
N ASP A 137 -6.44 0.65 -3.95
CA ASP A 137 -6.28 0.60 -2.51
C ASP A 137 -5.01 1.34 -2.06
N ALA A 138 -3.90 1.16 -2.80
CA ALA A 138 -2.66 1.87 -2.51
C ALA A 138 -2.81 3.38 -2.69
N LEU A 139 -3.44 3.83 -3.78
CA LEU A 139 -3.67 5.25 -4.02
C LEU A 139 -4.57 5.86 -2.96
N LYS A 140 -5.61 5.15 -2.56
CA LYS A 140 -6.55 5.63 -1.54
C LYS A 140 -5.86 5.99 -0.23
N LEU A 141 -4.80 5.28 0.13
CA LEU A 141 -4.04 5.54 1.36
C LEU A 141 -3.40 6.92 1.36
N VAL A 142 -3.05 7.45 0.21
CA VAL A 142 -2.28 8.69 0.10
C VAL A 142 -3.05 9.83 -0.57
N TRP A 143 -4.22 9.56 -1.11
CA TRP A 143 -5.04 10.57 -1.75
C TRP A 143 -5.55 11.59 -0.73
N GLY A 144 -5.29 12.85 -0.99
CA GLY A 144 -5.76 13.94 -0.15
C GLY A 144 -4.90 14.25 1.08
N LEU A 145 -3.72 13.62 1.18
CA LEU A 145 -2.79 13.91 2.28
C LEU A 145 -1.97 15.18 2.05
#